data_21a26ec5800464bd9c263f4d5a1fb5f5
#
_entry.id   21a26ec5800464bd9c263f4d5a1fb5f5
#
_cell.length_a   1.000
_cell.length_b   1.000
_cell.length_c   1.000
_cell.angle_alpha   90.00
_cell.angle_beta   90.00
_cell.angle_gamma   90.00
#
_symmetry.space_group_name_H-M   'P 1'
#
loop_
_entity.id
_entity.type
_entity.pdbx_description
1 polymer ?
#
loop_
_entity_poly.entity_id
_entity_poly.type
_entity_poly.pdbx_seq_one_letter_code
_entity_poly.pdbx_strand_id
1 'polypeptide(L)'
;AEGSYLGVVNSSVGEFKLASGTVTDNGTEVVTDNPFIQGSINAADKTVVNKLDAESGLGAVASTGVQAMARRADFVMTETVANRTSLDQPMHAGVNLWADVSGERYEADKLDNNGSFRADAAYATFGGDVEVLEGLTAGLALQYGDASLRSDVSGIKNDITSYGLTAYAGKSFGAAKVVGELAWLKSENDITAHQTALNQKLDANIYSAGVRAQYELAAGSFKFVPSIGLRVSRLETDDMTVGSIKVDEGDLTYVQMPISLRISGFEADAAGWTLAPSFKVAYVPTFGDKEVKVLGYSQDVLDMSPVQADFGLRAVNGNLMFNVDMMLGGGEAGTSSIGGKVGVKYAF
;
A
#
# COMPACT_ATOMS: atom_id res chain seq x y z
N ALA A 1 47.50 -18.15 0.12
CA ALA A 1 46.81 -19.43 0.32
C ALA A 1 45.51 -19.41 -0.49
N GLU A 2 45.31 -20.38 -1.35
CA GLU A 2 44.06 -20.57 -2.07
C GLU A 2 43.15 -21.47 -1.23
N GLY A 3 41.95 -21.06 -0.98
CA GLY A 3 40.94 -21.84 -0.26
C GLY A 3 39.53 -21.56 -0.76
N SER A 4 38.71 -22.61 -0.78
CA SER A 4 37.26 -22.43 -1.04
C SER A 4 36.59 -21.92 0.22
N TYR A 5 35.85 -20.86 0.08
CA TYR A 5 35.09 -20.26 1.17
C TYR A 5 33.58 -20.48 0.95
N LEU A 6 32.92 -21.05 1.93
CA LEU A 6 31.47 -21.09 2.02
C LEU A 6 31.05 -20.23 3.23
N GLY A 7 30.37 -19.15 3.02
CA GLY A 7 30.05 -18.24 4.07
C GLY A 7 28.65 -17.68 3.96
N VAL A 8 28.17 -17.23 5.10
CA VAL A 8 26.94 -16.46 5.25
C VAL A 8 27.35 -15.07 5.65
N VAL A 9 26.91 -14.07 4.93
CA VAL A 9 27.07 -12.66 5.31
C VAL A 9 25.74 -12.20 5.92
N ASN A 10 25.79 -11.88 7.21
CA ASN A 10 24.66 -11.23 7.86
C ASN A 10 24.80 -9.72 7.68
N SER A 11 23.85 -9.12 7.01
CA SER A 11 23.71 -7.68 6.90
C SER A 11 22.58 -7.16 7.79
N SER A 12 22.46 -5.85 7.94
CA SER A 12 21.32 -5.23 8.65
C SER A 12 19.97 -5.48 7.97
N VAL A 13 19.99 -5.93 6.71
CA VAL A 13 18.80 -6.18 5.88
C VAL A 13 18.53 -7.66 5.61
N GLY A 14 19.38 -8.57 6.09
CA GLY A 14 19.14 -10.00 5.95
C GLY A 14 20.40 -10.84 5.91
N GLU A 15 20.22 -12.13 5.67
CA GLU A 15 21.26 -13.13 5.56
C GLU A 15 21.50 -13.46 4.08
N PHE A 16 22.73 -13.21 3.60
CA PHE A 16 23.14 -13.55 2.24
C PHE A 16 23.97 -14.83 2.26
N LYS A 17 23.54 -15.83 1.52
CA LYS A 17 24.30 -17.07 1.33
C LYS A 17 25.24 -16.91 0.16
N LEU A 18 26.53 -16.98 0.42
CA LEU A 18 27.56 -17.10 -0.61
C LEU A 18 27.56 -18.53 -1.11
N ALA A 19 27.32 -18.73 -2.40
CA ALA A 19 27.29 -20.08 -2.98
C ALA A 19 28.69 -20.71 -3.00
N SER A 20 29.71 -19.97 -3.38
CA SER A 20 31.13 -20.37 -3.32
C SER A 20 32.04 -19.16 -3.52
N GLY A 21 33.24 -19.21 -3.00
CA GLY A 21 34.26 -18.18 -3.22
C GLY A 21 35.65 -18.75 -3.18
N THR A 22 36.58 -18.14 -3.95
CA THR A 22 38.01 -18.48 -3.93
C THR A 22 38.77 -17.32 -3.32
N VAL A 23 39.53 -17.60 -2.26
CA VAL A 23 40.40 -16.61 -1.60
C VAL A 23 41.78 -16.70 -2.21
N THR A 24 42.29 -15.61 -2.76
CA THR A 24 43.69 -15.48 -3.21
C THR A 24 44.47 -14.57 -2.26
N ASP A 25 45.79 -14.65 -2.23
CA ASP A 25 46.65 -13.86 -1.32
C ASP A 25 46.50 -12.33 -1.49
N ASN A 26 45.95 -11.86 -2.60
CA ASN A 26 45.81 -10.44 -2.92
C ASN A 26 44.35 -9.95 -2.95
N GLY A 27 43.42 -10.77 -2.52
CA GLY A 27 41.99 -10.45 -2.50
C GLY A 27 41.15 -11.70 -2.63
N THR A 28 39.94 -11.61 -2.24
CA THR A 28 38.95 -12.67 -2.35
C THR A 28 38.05 -12.37 -3.51
N GLU A 29 38.12 -13.18 -4.56
CA GLU A 29 37.08 -13.15 -5.58
C GLU A 29 35.97 -14.09 -5.14
N VAL A 30 34.81 -13.52 -4.84
CA VAL A 30 33.65 -14.31 -4.47
C VAL A 30 32.83 -14.51 -5.73
N VAL A 31 32.79 -15.75 -6.18
CA VAL A 31 31.85 -16.18 -7.22
C VAL A 31 30.58 -16.61 -6.50
N THR A 32 29.52 -15.88 -6.66
CA THR A 32 28.22 -16.15 -6.05
C THR A 32 27.17 -16.04 -7.13
N ASP A 33 26.11 -16.81 -6.98
CA ASP A 33 24.91 -16.69 -7.81
C ASP A 33 24.13 -15.41 -7.45
N ASN A 34 24.60 -14.68 -6.42
CA ASN A 34 24.04 -13.42 -6.00
C ASN A 34 24.74 -12.26 -6.71
N PRO A 35 24.10 -11.54 -7.66
CA PRO A 35 24.69 -10.43 -8.38
C PRO A 35 25.04 -9.22 -7.48
N PHE A 36 24.51 -9.14 -6.25
CA PHE A 36 24.90 -8.14 -5.26
C PHE A 36 26.33 -8.33 -4.72
N ILE A 37 26.93 -9.51 -4.90
CA ILE A 37 28.21 -9.87 -4.33
C ILE A 37 29.26 -10.07 -5.45
N GLN A 38 29.13 -9.42 -6.58
CA GLN A 38 30.20 -9.40 -7.58
C GLN A 38 31.25 -8.36 -7.19
N GLY A 39 32.36 -8.82 -6.64
CA GLY A 39 33.48 -7.97 -6.27
C GLY A 39 34.54 -8.73 -5.47
N SER A 40 35.76 -8.20 -5.44
CA SER A 40 36.82 -8.73 -4.58
C SER A 40 36.56 -8.33 -3.12
N ILE A 41 36.38 -9.31 -2.25
CA ILE A 41 36.29 -9.12 -0.80
C ILE A 41 37.71 -9.17 -0.24
N ASN A 42 38.20 -8.05 0.25
CA ASN A 42 39.40 -8.08 1.09
C ASN A 42 38.93 -8.39 2.52
N ALA A 43 39.31 -9.55 3.05
CA ALA A 43 38.91 -10.05 4.36
C ALA A 43 39.25 -9.10 5.53
N ALA A 44 40.10 -8.11 5.32
CA ALA A 44 40.44 -7.07 6.28
C ALA A 44 39.56 -5.80 6.18
N ASP A 45 38.69 -5.69 5.17
CA ASP A 45 38.00 -4.45 4.86
C ASP A 45 36.49 -4.56 5.13
N LYS A 46 36.03 -3.82 6.12
CA LYS A 46 34.60 -3.69 6.45
C LYS A 46 33.78 -2.97 5.36
N THR A 47 34.45 -2.40 4.36
CA THR A 47 33.83 -1.63 3.26
C THR A 47 32.88 -2.48 2.42
N VAL A 48 33.13 -3.78 2.29
CA VAL A 48 32.25 -4.69 1.52
C VAL A 48 30.91 -4.90 2.23
N VAL A 49 30.95 -5.06 3.56
CA VAL A 49 29.71 -5.23 4.35
C VAL A 49 28.85 -3.97 4.25
N ASN A 50 29.45 -2.79 4.35
CA ASN A 50 28.74 -1.52 4.21
C ASN A 50 28.16 -1.33 2.79
N LYS A 51 28.87 -1.77 1.77
CA LYS A 51 28.39 -1.70 0.38
C LYS A 51 27.22 -2.67 0.16
N LEU A 52 27.33 -3.90 0.67
CA LEU A 52 26.26 -4.89 0.62
C LEU A 52 25.01 -4.41 1.38
N ASP A 53 25.19 -3.84 2.55
CA ASP A 53 24.08 -3.28 3.33
C ASP A 53 23.42 -2.11 2.59
N ALA A 54 24.17 -1.22 1.97
CA ALA A 54 23.64 -0.13 1.20
C ALA A 54 22.91 -0.61 -0.07
N GLU A 55 23.50 -1.57 -0.81
CA GLU A 55 22.89 -2.13 -2.02
C GLU A 55 21.62 -2.94 -1.68
N SER A 56 21.64 -3.70 -0.59
CA SER A 56 20.47 -4.47 -0.12
C SER A 56 19.35 -3.55 0.38
N GLY A 57 19.71 -2.50 1.12
CA GLY A 57 18.76 -1.50 1.56
C GLY A 57 18.17 -0.71 0.39
N LEU A 58 18.96 -0.44 -0.64
CA LEU A 58 18.46 0.16 -1.86
C LEU A 58 17.50 -0.77 -2.58
N GLY A 59 17.79 -2.06 -2.66
CA GLY A 59 16.87 -3.07 -3.18
C GLY A 59 15.54 -3.09 -2.40
N ALA A 60 15.60 -3.06 -1.05
CA ALA A 60 14.42 -3.02 -0.21
C ALA A 60 13.58 -1.75 -0.43
N VAL A 61 14.21 -0.59 -0.54
CA VAL A 61 13.51 0.68 -0.75
C VAL A 61 13.02 0.83 -2.19
N ALA A 62 13.86 0.50 -3.17
CA ALA A 62 13.55 0.74 -4.58
C ALA A 62 12.54 -0.27 -5.11
N SER A 63 12.70 -1.56 -4.86
CA SER A 63 11.80 -2.55 -5.44
C SER A 63 10.61 -2.85 -4.54
N THR A 64 10.87 -3.16 -3.28
CA THR A 64 9.81 -3.58 -2.35
C THR A 64 9.06 -2.38 -1.80
N GLY A 65 9.79 -1.33 -1.41
CA GLY A 65 9.23 -0.13 -0.80
C GLY A 65 8.43 0.71 -1.80
N VAL A 66 8.93 0.94 -3.01
CA VAL A 66 8.22 1.69 -4.06
C VAL A 66 6.90 1.01 -4.39
N GLN A 67 6.94 -0.29 -4.64
CA GLN A 67 5.74 -1.04 -5.03
C GLN A 67 4.76 -1.20 -3.86
N ALA A 68 5.26 -1.46 -2.64
CA ALA A 68 4.42 -1.54 -1.46
C ALA A 68 3.68 -0.22 -1.20
N MET A 69 4.37 0.92 -1.32
CA MET A 69 3.77 2.21 -1.07
C MET A 69 2.82 2.65 -2.19
N ALA A 70 3.10 2.34 -3.45
CA ALA A 70 2.17 2.57 -4.55
C ALA A 70 0.88 1.76 -4.34
N ARG A 71 0.99 0.47 -3.99
CA ARG A 71 -0.16 -0.38 -3.65
C ARG A 71 -0.91 0.13 -2.42
N ARG A 72 -0.19 0.64 -1.42
CA ARG A 72 -0.82 1.21 -0.22
C ARG A 72 -1.62 2.45 -0.54
N ALA A 73 -1.10 3.36 -1.36
CA ALA A 73 -1.83 4.55 -1.82
C ALA A 73 -3.09 4.18 -2.62
N ASP A 74 -3.00 3.19 -3.52
CA ASP A 74 -4.14 2.64 -4.26
C ASP A 74 -5.18 1.99 -3.32
N PHE A 75 -4.73 1.26 -2.31
CA PHE A 75 -5.60 0.66 -1.30
C PHE A 75 -6.36 1.72 -0.49
N VAL A 76 -5.68 2.79 -0.03
CA VAL A 76 -6.33 3.89 0.73
C VAL A 76 -7.39 4.58 -0.11
N MET A 77 -7.12 4.83 -1.40
CA MET A 77 -8.08 5.40 -2.34
C MET A 77 -9.30 4.49 -2.54
N THR A 78 -9.06 3.20 -2.77
CA THR A 78 -10.11 2.18 -2.92
C THR A 78 -10.98 2.08 -1.67
N GLU A 79 -10.37 2.03 -0.49
CA GLU A 79 -11.09 1.98 0.78
C GLU A 79 -11.90 3.26 1.05
N THR A 80 -11.40 4.43 0.65
CA THR A 80 -12.14 5.68 0.75
C THR A 80 -13.40 5.65 -0.11
N VAL A 81 -13.31 5.22 -1.37
CA VAL A 81 -14.47 5.02 -2.25
C VAL A 81 -15.40 3.92 -1.72
N ALA A 82 -14.84 2.82 -1.17
CA ALA A 82 -15.60 1.74 -0.57
C ALA A 82 -16.43 2.22 0.62
N ASN A 83 -15.84 2.99 1.51
CA ASN A 83 -16.53 3.58 2.64
C ASN A 83 -17.61 4.58 2.18
N ARG A 84 -17.31 5.40 1.16
CA ARG A 84 -18.26 6.36 0.57
C ARG A 84 -19.48 5.68 -0.04
N THR A 85 -19.30 4.54 -0.68
CA THR A 85 -20.36 3.79 -1.38
C THR A 85 -21.02 2.70 -0.53
N SER A 86 -20.70 2.61 0.76
CA SER A 86 -21.28 1.62 1.68
C SER A 86 -22.79 1.84 1.87
N LEU A 87 -23.56 0.76 1.99
CA LEU A 87 -25.00 0.80 2.16
C LEU A 87 -25.48 1.52 3.44
N ASP A 88 -24.67 1.50 4.49
CA ASP A 88 -24.97 2.19 5.74
C ASP A 88 -24.69 3.71 5.70
N GLN A 89 -24.13 4.21 4.59
CA GLN A 89 -23.90 5.63 4.41
C GLN A 89 -25.18 6.34 3.93
N PRO A 90 -25.56 7.47 4.54
CA PRO A 90 -26.71 8.25 4.07
C PRO A 90 -26.40 8.79 2.66
N MET A 91 -27.24 8.39 1.72
CA MET A 91 -27.22 8.90 0.35
C MET A 91 -28.34 9.93 0.24
N HIS A 92 -28.00 11.15 -0.15
CA HIS A 92 -28.99 12.14 -0.52
C HIS A 92 -29.18 12.14 -2.03
N ALA A 93 -30.41 12.28 -2.49
CA ALA A 93 -30.69 12.56 -3.90
C ALA A 93 -30.01 13.87 -4.28
N GLY A 94 -29.49 13.95 -5.51
CA GLY A 94 -28.80 15.15 -6.00
C GLY A 94 -27.29 14.98 -6.03
N VAL A 95 -26.59 16.10 -5.98
CA VAL A 95 -25.13 16.15 -6.05
C VAL A 95 -24.55 16.11 -4.64
N ASN A 96 -23.59 15.24 -4.40
CA ASN A 96 -22.83 15.19 -3.17
C ASN A 96 -21.37 15.53 -3.45
N LEU A 97 -20.79 16.42 -2.67
CA LEU A 97 -19.35 16.68 -2.63
C LEU A 97 -18.79 16.19 -1.31
N TRP A 98 -17.58 15.61 -1.37
CA TRP A 98 -16.95 15.08 -0.18
C TRP A 98 -15.42 15.21 -0.25
N ALA A 99 -14.81 15.24 0.91
CA ALA A 99 -13.36 15.26 1.08
C ALA A 99 -12.96 14.44 2.30
N ASP A 100 -11.86 13.71 2.17
CA ASP A 100 -11.24 12.94 3.25
C ASP A 100 -9.75 13.27 3.32
N VAL A 101 -9.22 13.38 4.56
CA VAL A 101 -7.80 13.47 4.84
C VAL A 101 -7.44 12.31 5.76
N SER A 102 -6.42 11.56 5.42
CA SER A 102 -5.93 10.45 6.23
C SER A 102 -4.43 10.54 6.43
N GLY A 103 -3.97 10.02 7.56
CA GLY A 103 -2.56 9.83 7.85
C GLY A 103 -2.34 8.43 8.42
N GLU A 104 -1.24 7.80 8.04
CA GLU A 104 -0.91 6.47 8.52
C GLU A 104 0.59 6.27 8.67
N ARG A 105 0.94 5.35 9.56
CA ARG A 105 2.25 4.72 9.63
C ARG A 105 2.13 3.29 9.18
N TYR A 106 3.01 2.89 8.28
CA TYR A 106 3.14 1.55 7.76
C TYR A 106 4.54 1.02 8.06
N GLU A 107 4.64 -0.19 8.59
CA GLU A 107 5.89 -0.85 8.92
C GLU A 107 5.91 -2.26 8.32
N ALA A 108 7.09 -2.70 7.88
CA ALA A 108 7.34 -4.04 7.40
C ALA A 108 8.64 -4.56 8.01
N ASP A 109 8.53 -5.55 8.92
CA ASP A 109 9.63 -5.97 9.78
C ASP A 109 10.33 -7.26 9.33
N LYS A 110 9.69 -8.06 8.48
CA LYS A 110 10.19 -9.40 8.12
C LYS A 110 10.10 -9.62 6.62
N LEU A 111 11.00 -8.98 5.88
CA LEU A 111 11.13 -9.18 4.45
C LEU A 111 12.20 -10.25 4.21
N ASP A 112 11.82 -11.31 3.50
CA ASP A 112 12.79 -12.29 3.04
C ASP A 112 13.83 -11.61 2.14
N ASN A 113 15.09 -11.63 2.57
CA ASN A 113 16.27 -11.04 1.90
C ASN A 113 16.28 -9.49 1.78
N ASN A 114 15.29 -8.79 2.30
CA ASN A 114 15.23 -7.33 2.38
C ASN A 114 15.12 -6.89 3.84
N GLY A 115 15.68 -5.75 4.15
CA GLY A 115 15.55 -5.15 5.47
C GLY A 115 14.15 -4.65 5.74
N SER A 116 13.88 -4.43 7.02
CA SER A 116 12.68 -3.75 7.45
C SER A 116 12.64 -2.31 6.93
N PHE A 117 11.45 -1.80 6.75
CA PHE A 117 11.24 -0.38 6.46
C PHE A 117 10.02 0.17 7.20
N ARG A 118 10.05 1.47 7.38
CA ARG A 118 8.93 2.24 7.93
C ARG A 118 8.57 3.36 6.97
N ALA A 119 7.27 3.57 6.80
CA ALA A 119 6.74 4.69 6.02
C ALA A 119 5.71 5.48 6.85
N ASP A 120 5.80 6.79 6.81
CA ASP A 120 4.78 7.71 7.28
C ASP A 120 4.12 8.33 6.04
N ALA A 121 2.79 8.29 5.94
CA ALA A 121 2.07 8.76 4.77
C ALA A 121 0.86 9.62 5.17
N ALA A 122 0.53 10.58 4.31
CA ALA A 122 -0.67 11.38 4.39
C ALA A 122 -1.35 11.46 3.02
N TYR A 123 -2.67 11.37 3.01
CA TYR A 123 -3.48 11.40 1.79
C TYR A 123 -4.62 12.39 1.94
N ALA A 124 -4.93 13.10 0.87
CA ALA A 124 -6.12 13.92 0.73
C ALA A 124 -6.91 13.44 -0.48
N THR A 125 -8.18 13.12 -0.30
CA THR A 125 -9.06 12.64 -1.36
C THR A 125 -10.26 13.58 -1.46
N PHE A 126 -10.57 14.00 -2.67
CA PHE A 126 -11.73 14.84 -2.98
C PHE A 126 -12.60 14.11 -3.99
N GLY A 127 -13.90 14.12 -3.78
CA GLY A 127 -14.78 13.46 -4.71
C GLY A 127 -16.16 14.09 -4.77
N GLY A 128 -16.87 13.69 -5.80
CA GLY A 128 -18.27 14.03 -5.99
C GLY A 128 -19.02 12.88 -6.63
N ASP A 129 -20.29 12.76 -6.27
CA ASP A 129 -21.19 11.79 -6.87
C ASP A 129 -22.60 12.36 -7.02
N VAL A 130 -23.35 11.77 -7.94
CA VAL A 130 -24.70 12.17 -8.27
C VAL A 130 -25.55 10.91 -8.51
N GLU A 131 -26.78 10.95 -8.07
CA GLU A 131 -27.76 9.95 -8.47
C GLU A 131 -28.25 10.25 -9.89
N VAL A 132 -27.76 9.47 -10.86
CA VAL A 132 -28.09 9.64 -12.30
C VAL A 132 -29.44 9.01 -12.69
N LEU A 133 -29.86 7.97 -11.99
CA LEU A 133 -31.14 7.29 -12.06
C LEU A 133 -31.49 6.79 -10.68
N GLU A 134 -32.77 6.53 -10.39
CA GLU A 134 -33.22 5.99 -9.11
C GLU A 134 -32.36 4.79 -8.68
N GLY A 135 -31.67 4.95 -7.55
CA GLY A 135 -30.73 3.97 -6.98
C GLY A 135 -29.44 3.72 -7.77
N LEU A 136 -29.15 4.49 -8.83
CA LEU A 136 -27.90 4.45 -9.57
C LEU A 136 -27.10 5.72 -9.31
N THR A 137 -26.01 5.61 -8.60
CA THR A 137 -25.09 6.72 -8.31
C THR A 137 -23.81 6.55 -9.12
N ALA A 138 -23.31 7.63 -9.68
CA ALA A 138 -21.99 7.67 -10.32
C ALA A 138 -21.15 8.80 -9.72
N GLY A 139 -19.84 8.60 -9.64
CA GLY A 139 -18.94 9.58 -9.03
C GLY A 139 -17.52 9.47 -9.53
N LEU A 140 -16.76 10.51 -9.15
CA LEU A 140 -15.32 10.63 -9.38
C LEU A 140 -14.63 11.01 -8.07
N ALA A 141 -13.41 10.52 -7.89
CA ALA A 141 -12.54 10.86 -6.78
C ALA A 141 -11.12 11.15 -7.28
N LEU A 142 -10.49 12.16 -6.70
CA LEU A 142 -9.10 12.54 -6.91
C LEU A 142 -8.36 12.38 -5.60
N GLN A 143 -7.19 11.76 -5.60
CA GLN A 143 -6.32 11.63 -4.44
C GLN A 143 -4.97 12.29 -4.70
N TYR A 144 -4.47 12.98 -3.69
CA TYR A 144 -3.09 13.40 -3.55
C TYR A 144 -2.52 12.73 -2.30
N GLY A 145 -1.30 12.21 -2.39
CA GLY A 145 -0.59 11.60 -1.27
C GLY A 145 0.84 12.04 -1.19
N ASP A 146 1.34 12.15 0.03
CA ASP A 146 2.74 12.39 0.36
C ASP A 146 3.18 11.36 1.39
N ALA A 147 4.32 10.71 1.16
CA ALA A 147 4.85 9.71 2.06
C ALA A 147 6.38 9.78 2.14
N SER A 148 6.92 9.41 3.28
CA SER A 148 8.35 9.25 3.49
C SER A 148 8.63 7.85 4.01
N LEU A 149 9.37 7.08 3.23
CA LEU A 149 9.79 5.73 3.57
C LEU A 149 11.27 5.74 3.96
N ARG A 150 11.61 5.04 5.03
CA ARG A 150 12.97 4.86 5.52
C ARG A 150 13.24 3.39 5.72
N SER A 151 14.35 2.93 5.16
CA SER A 151 14.90 1.61 5.45
C SER A 151 15.71 1.66 6.75
N ASP A 152 15.82 0.53 7.44
CA ASP A 152 16.73 0.36 8.58
C ASP A 152 18.21 0.44 8.18
N VAL A 153 18.51 0.37 6.89
CA VAL A 153 19.84 0.66 6.37
C VAL A 153 20.09 2.15 6.44
N SER A 154 21.12 2.50 7.19
CA SER A 154 21.47 3.87 7.50
C SER A 154 21.61 4.74 6.24
N GLY A 155 20.82 5.81 6.18
CA GLY A 155 20.92 6.85 5.17
C GLY A 155 20.11 6.63 3.89
N ILE A 156 19.34 5.56 3.77
CA ILE A 156 18.43 5.34 2.63
C ILE A 156 17.04 5.87 2.98
N LYS A 157 16.53 6.73 2.12
CA LYS A 157 15.21 7.36 2.24
C LYS A 157 14.55 7.41 0.86
N ASN A 158 13.23 7.25 0.83
CA ASN A 158 12.40 7.49 -0.34
C ASN A 158 11.31 8.49 0.02
N ASP A 159 11.31 9.64 -0.63
CA ASP A 159 10.22 10.61 -0.56
C ASP A 159 9.28 10.36 -1.74
N ILE A 160 8.00 10.21 -1.43
CA ILE A 160 7.01 9.69 -2.36
C ILE A 160 5.87 10.69 -2.48
N THR A 161 5.54 11.07 -3.73
CA THR A 161 4.35 11.84 -4.03
C THR A 161 3.42 11.00 -4.92
N SER A 162 2.15 10.92 -4.59
CA SER A 162 1.19 10.12 -5.35
C SER A 162 -0.04 10.92 -5.79
N TYR A 163 -0.56 10.56 -6.95
CA TYR A 163 -1.76 11.15 -7.56
C TYR A 163 -2.68 10.02 -8.00
N GLY A 164 -3.94 10.07 -7.64
CA GLY A 164 -4.92 9.05 -7.98
C GLY A 164 -6.19 9.64 -8.58
N LEU A 165 -6.80 8.90 -9.48
CA LEU A 165 -8.12 9.16 -10.05
C LEU A 165 -8.93 7.88 -10.01
N THR A 166 -10.16 7.96 -9.48
CA THR A 166 -11.11 6.85 -9.49
C THR A 166 -12.45 7.30 -10.03
N ALA A 167 -12.98 6.57 -10.99
CA ALA A 167 -14.37 6.64 -11.41
C ALA A 167 -15.13 5.45 -10.82
N TYR A 168 -16.31 5.70 -10.27
CA TYR A 168 -17.13 4.64 -9.66
C TYR A 168 -18.60 4.81 -9.99
N ALA A 169 -19.33 3.69 -10.00
CA ALA A 169 -20.77 3.69 -10.12
C ALA A 169 -21.37 2.58 -9.26
N GLY A 170 -22.47 2.86 -8.57
CA GLY A 170 -23.14 1.92 -7.69
C GLY A 170 -24.63 1.85 -7.96
N LYS A 171 -25.18 0.65 -8.12
CA LYS A 171 -26.62 0.41 -8.26
C LYS A 171 -27.15 -0.31 -7.03
N SER A 172 -28.18 0.27 -6.41
CA SER A 172 -28.91 -0.32 -5.29
C SER A 172 -30.11 -1.14 -5.78
N PHE A 173 -30.32 -2.28 -5.14
CA PHE A 173 -31.41 -3.23 -5.39
C PHE A 173 -32.07 -3.61 -4.05
N GLY A 174 -32.81 -2.68 -3.45
CA GLY A 174 -33.30 -2.86 -2.09
C GLY A 174 -32.19 -2.92 -1.06
N ALA A 175 -32.05 -4.03 -0.35
CA ALA A 175 -31.00 -4.25 0.64
C ALA A 175 -29.62 -4.63 0.03
N ALA A 176 -29.53 -4.81 -1.28
CA ALA A 176 -28.30 -5.14 -1.97
C ALA A 176 -27.77 -3.94 -2.77
N LYS A 177 -26.46 -3.86 -2.95
CA LYS A 177 -25.80 -2.86 -3.81
C LYS A 177 -24.60 -3.48 -4.51
N VAL A 178 -24.43 -3.15 -5.79
CA VAL A 178 -23.24 -3.49 -6.56
C VAL A 178 -22.55 -2.20 -6.96
N VAL A 179 -21.24 -2.13 -6.76
CA VAL A 179 -20.40 -0.98 -7.09
C VAL A 179 -19.29 -1.45 -8.02
N GLY A 180 -19.15 -0.80 -9.16
CA GLY A 180 -18.01 -0.93 -10.07
C GLY A 180 -17.08 0.27 -9.94
N GLU A 181 -15.78 0.07 -10.15
CA GLU A 181 -14.77 1.12 -10.10
C GLU A 181 -13.66 0.90 -11.11
N LEU A 182 -13.13 2.01 -11.61
CA LEU A 182 -11.92 2.08 -12.43
C LEU A 182 -10.99 3.10 -11.77
N ALA A 183 -9.73 2.74 -11.57
CA ALA A 183 -8.78 3.62 -10.92
C ALA A 183 -7.44 3.65 -11.65
N TRP A 184 -6.80 4.80 -11.57
CA TRP A 184 -5.41 5.02 -11.94
C TRP A 184 -4.71 5.75 -10.80
N LEU A 185 -3.49 5.32 -10.50
CA LEU A 185 -2.62 5.96 -9.52
C LEU A 185 -1.21 6.06 -10.09
N LYS A 186 -0.58 7.21 -9.94
CA LYS A 186 0.84 7.45 -10.20
C LYS A 186 1.55 7.72 -8.88
N SER A 187 2.71 7.12 -8.68
CA SER A 187 3.60 7.34 -7.54
C SER A 187 4.97 7.80 -8.07
N GLU A 188 5.40 8.97 -7.66
CA GLU A 188 6.72 9.54 -7.97
C GLU A 188 7.61 9.36 -6.74
N ASN A 189 8.76 8.71 -6.92
CA ASN A 189 9.66 8.31 -5.86
C ASN A 189 11.01 9.01 -6.03
N ASP A 190 11.51 9.66 -4.99
CA ASP A 190 12.83 10.29 -4.92
C ASP A 190 13.68 9.56 -3.87
N ILE A 191 14.52 8.64 -4.37
CA ILE A 191 15.32 7.75 -3.54
C ILE A 191 16.71 8.35 -3.33
N THR A 192 17.06 8.59 -2.08
CA THR A 192 18.34 9.17 -1.68
C THR A 192 19.10 8.26 -0.73
N ALA A 193 20.42 8.18 -0.90
CA ALA A 193 21.30 7.46 0.02
C ALA A 193 22.58 8.27 0.25
N HIS A 194 22.73 8.83 1.46
CA HIS A 194 23.85 9.73 1.79
C HIS A 194 25.22 9.07 1.69
N GLN A 195 25.32 7.78 1.99
CA GLN A 195 26.62 7.08 1.97
C GLN A 195 27.13 6.76 0.57
N THR A 196 26.27 6.70 -0.43
CA THR A 196 26.59 6.33 -1.80
C THR A 196 26.44 7.47 -2.81
N ALA A 197 26.12 8.69 -2.37
CA ALA A 197 25.74 9.82 -3.21
C ALA A 197 24.66 9.46 -4.25
N LEU A 198 23.76 8.54 -3.89
CA LEU A 198 22.68 8.08 -4.75
C LEU A 198 21.54 9.09 -4.70
N ASN A 199 21.08 9.47 -5.87
CA ASN A 199 19.84 10.21 -6.07
C ASN A 199 19.17 9.66 -7.32
N GLN A 200 18.08 8.90 -7.13
CA GLN A 200 17.34 8.26 -8.22
C GLN A 200 15.88 8.65 -8.14
N LYS A 201 15.30 8.92 -9.30
CA LYS A 201 13.86 9.13 -9.45
C LYS A 201 13.26 7.93 -10.17
N LEU A 202 12.14 7.47 -9.65
CA LEU A 202 11.46 6.28 -10.12
C LEU A 202 9.96 6.49 -10.06
N ASP A 203 9.27 6.25 -11.17
CA ASP A 203 7.82 6.34 -11.22
C ASP A 203 7.20 4.93 -11.17
N ALA A 204 6.06 4.83 -10.50
CA ALA A 204 5.22 3.65 -10.53
C ALA A 204 3.78 4.05 -10.88
N ASN A 205 3.12 3.25 -11.71
CA ASN A 205 1.74 3.44 -12.12
C ASN A 205 0.91 2.21 -11.78
N ILE A 206 -0.31 2.42 -11.26
CA ILE A 206 -1.27 1.35 -11.03
C ILE A 206 -2.54 1.65 -11.83
N TYR A 207 -2.98 0.67 -12.59
CA TYR A 207 -4.26 0.66 -13.30
C TYR A 207 -5.12 -0.45 -12.69
N SER A 208 -6.34 -0.13 -12.31
CA SER A 208 -7.20 -1.07 -11.59
C SER A 208 -8.62 -1.02 -12.09
N ALA A 209 -9.28 -2.18 -12.07
CA ALA A 209 -10.71 -2.31 -12.30
C ALA A 209 -11.29 -3.25 -11.24
N GLY A 210 -12.41 -2.87 -10.64
CA GLY A 210 -13.01 -3.63 -9.56
C GLY A 210 -14.53 -3.64 -9.60
N VAL A 211 -15.10 -4.65 -8.95
CA VAL A 211 -16.52 -4.75 -8.65
C VAL A 211 -16.70 -5.24 -7.22
N ARG A 212 -17.68 -4.70 -6.50
CA ARG A 212 -18.01 -5.09 -5.13
C ARG A 212 -19.51 -5.21 -4.97
N ALA A 213 -19.94 -6.29 -4.33
CA ALA A 213 -21.31 -6.52 -3.90
C ALA A 213 -21.43 -6.37 -2.39
N GLN A 214 -22.53 -5.77 -1.93
CA GLN A 214 -22.84 -5.50 -0.54
C GLN A 214 -24.29 -5.91 -0.26
N TYR A 215 -24.55 -6.28 0.98
CA TYR A 215 -25.92 -6.58 1.44
C TYR A 215 -26.15 -6.04 2.85
N GLU A 216 -27.25 -5.33 3.07
CA GLU A 216 -27.61 -4.81 4.41
C GLU A 216 -28.53 -5.81 5.13
N LEU A 217 -28.10 -6.26 6.29
CA LEU A 217 -28.87 -7.06 7.24
C LEU A 217 -29.18 -6.21 8.45
N ALA A 218 -30.47 -6.01 8.76
CA ALA A 218 -30.90 -5.27 9.95
C ALA A 218 -31.29 -6.25 11.07
N ALA A 219 -30.76 -6.00 12.28
CA ALA A 219 -31.13 -6.73 13.49
C ALA A 219 -31.29 -5.77 14.66
N GLY A 220 -32.54 -5.43 14.98
CA GLY A 220 -32.86 -4.37 15.93
C GLY A 220 -32.38 -3.01 15.43
N SER A 221 -31.58 -2.31 16.24
CA SER A 221 -30.94 -1.04 15.87
C SER A 221 -29.64 -1.21 15.09
N PHE A 222 -29.13 -2.43 14.96
CA PHE A 222 -27.87 -2.69 14.27
C PHE A 222 -28.06 -3.00 12.80
N LYS A 223 -27.13 -2.51 12.00
CA LYS A 223 -26.96 -2.82 10.59
C LYS A 223 -25.66 -3.57 10.39
N PHE A 224 -25.72 -4.69 9.72
CA PHE A 224 -24.58 -5.51 9.31
C PHE A 224 -24.47 -5.43 7.79
N VAL A 225 -23.33 -4.96 7.29
CA VAL A 225 -23.10 -4.84 5.84
C VAL A 225 -21.91 -5.72 5.46
N PRO A 226 -22.12 -7.03 5.22
CA PRO A 226 -21.12 -7.86 4.56
C PRO A 226 -20.89 -7.39 3.13
N SER A 227 -19.64 -7.44 2.69
CA SER A 227 -19.27 -7.16 1.31
C SER A 227 -18.22 -8.12 0.79
N ILE A 228 -18.27 -8.38 -0.51
CA ILE A 228 -17.26 -9.14 -1.25
C ILE A 228 -16.98 -8.41 -2.56
N GLY A 229 -15.71 -8.36 -2.95
CA GLY A 229 -15.28 -7.73 -4.19
C GLY A 229 -14.32 -8.58 -4.98
N LEU A 230 -14.07 -8.15 -6.20
CA LEU A 230 -13.01 -8.62 -7.07
C LEU A 230 -12.37 -7.39 -7.71
N ARG A 231 -11.05 -7.26 -7.64
CA ARG A 231 -10.29 -6.17 -8.23
C ARG A 231 -9.07 -6.72 -8.94
N VAL A 232 -8.86 -6.32 -10.16
CA VAL A 232 -7.66 -6.62 -10.95
C VAL A 232 -6.84 -5.36 -11.04
N SER A 233 -5.55 -5.46 -10.76
CA SER A 233 -4.61 -4.34 -10.79
C SER A 233 -3.36 -4.72 -11.56
N ARG A 234 -2.84 -3.77 -12.34
CA ARG A 234 -1.53 -3.84 -12.99
C ARG A 234 -0.68 -2.71 -12.46
N LEU A 235 0.44 -3.06 -11.87
CA LEU A 235 1.48 -2.17 -11.39
C LEU A 235 2.62 -2.18 -12.41
N GLU A 236 2.97 -1.03 -12.93
CA GLU A 236 4.10 -0.79 -13.82
C GLU A 236 5.10 0.10 -13.07
N THR A 237 6.37 -0.30 -13.02
CA THR A 237 7.43 0.43 -12.33
C THR A 237 8.57 0.69 -13.31
N ASP A 238 9.09 1.92 -13.32
CA ASP A 238 10.21 2.27 -14.17
C ASP A 238 11.48 1.50 -13.78
N ASP A 239 12.31 1.18 -14.77
CA ASP A 239 13.62 0.61 -14.56
C ASP A 239 14.55 1.59 -13.84
N MET A 240 15.37 1.08 -12.93
CA MET A 240 16.36 1.87 -12.20
C MET A 240 17.77 1.40 -12.52
N THR A 241 18.73 2.32 -12.48
CA THR A 241 20.15 1.99 -12.60
C THR A 241 20.90 2.47 -11.36
N VAL A 242 21.54 1.54 -10.65
CA VAL A 242 22.38 1.82 -9.49
C VAL A 242 23.82 1.54 -9.84
N GLY A 243 24.61 2.58 -10.06
CA GLY A 243 26.00 2.42 -10.55
C GLY A 243 26.03 1.79 -11.94
N SER A 244 26.56 0.57 -12.04
CA SER A 244 26.57 -0.23 -13.28
C SER A 244 25.45 -1.29 -13.35
N ILE A 245 24.59 -1.34 -12.33
CA ILE A 245 23.59 -2.39 -12.15
C ILE A 245 22.24 -1.85 -12.63
N LYS A 246 21.64 -2.50 -13.62
CA LYS A 246 20.26 -2.23 -14.03
C LYS A 246 19.32 -3.08 -13.18
N VAL A 247 18.37 -2.42 -12.53
CA VAL A 247 17.27 -3.05 -11.80
C VAL A 247 16.06 -3.02 -12.72
N ASP A 248 15.64 -4.19 -13.19
CA ASP A 248 14.40 -4.35 -13.96
C ASP A 248 13.31 -4.68 -12.96
N GLU A 249 12.49 -3.68 -12.64
CA GLU A 249 11.43 -3.80 -11.63
C GLU A 249 10.24 -4.64 -12.14
N GLY A 250 10.07 -4.71 -13.45
CA GLY A 250 9.02 -5.49 -14.10
C GLY A 250 7.60 -4.98 -13.83
N ASP A 251 6.66 -5.55 -14.58
CA ASP A 251 5.23 -5.30 -14.40
C ASP A 251 4.63 -6.41 -13.53
N LEU A 252 3.74 -6.04 -12.61
CA LEU A 252 3.01 -6.98 -11.77
C LEU A 252 1.51 -6.90 -12.07
N THR A 253 0.91 -8.06 -12.32
CA THR A 253 -0.54 -8.19 -12.40
C THR A 253 -1.05 -9.02 -11.24
N TYR A 254 -1.95 -8.47 -10.45
CA TYR A 254 -2.51 -9.15 -9.29
C TYR A 254 -4.01 -8.95 -9.20
N VAL A 255 -4.67 -9.91 -8.54
CA VAL A 255 -6.11 -9.94 -8.30
C VAL A 255 -6.35 -9.92 -6.79
N GLN A 256 -7.16 -9.00 -6.33
CA GLN A 256 -7.58 -8.88 -4.94
C GLN A 256 -9.05 -9.26 -4.79
N MET A 257 -9.36 -9.97 -3.73
CA MET A 257 -10.73 -10.34 -3.39
C MET A 257 -11.10 -9.79 -1.99
N PRO A 258 -11.36 -8.48 -1.85
CA PRO A 258 -11.71 -7.89 -0.57
C PRO A 258 -13.00 -8.47 -0.02
N ILE A 259 -12.95 -8.94 1.23
CA ILE A 259 -14.08 -9.44 2.00
C ILE A 259 -14.15 -8.58 3.26
N SER A 260 -15.31 -8.00 3.56
CA SER A 260 -15.45 -7.19 4.77
C SER A 260 -16.82 -7.32 5.42
N LEU A 261 -16.87 -7.00 6.70
CA LEU A 261 -18.09 -6.83 7.47
C LEU A 261 -18.03 -5.47 8.18
N ARG A 262 -19.01 -4.64 7.90
CA ARG A 262 -19.23 -3.39 8.64
C ARG A 262 -20.44 -3.56 9.55
N ILE A 263 -20.32 -3.05 10.78
CA ILE A 263 -21.39 -3.01 11.78
C ILE A 263 -21.61 -1.54 12.14
N SER A 264 -22.86 -1.08 12.08
CA SER A 264 -23.29 0.28 12.43
C SER A 264 -24.70 0.24 13.00
N GLY A 265 -25.33 1.40 13.22
CA GLY A 265 -26.76 1.50 13.54
C GLY A 265 -27.10 1.86 14.99
N PHE A 266 -26.10 1.96 15.89
CA PHE A 266 -26.34 2.63 17.18
C PHE A 266 -26.26 4.13 16.94
N GLU A 267 -27.39 4.81 16.99
CA GLU A 267 -27.47 6.26 16.75
C GLU A 267 -27.87 6.98 18.04
N ALA A 268 -27.23 8.12 18.28
CA ALA A 268 -27.55 8.98 19.41
C ALA A 268 -27.62 10.43 18.95
N ASP A 269 -28.67 11.11 19.34
CA ASP A 269 -28.87 12.55 19.05
C ASP A 269 -28.21 13.39 20.14
N ALA A 270 -27.35 14.33 19.73
CA ALA A 270 -26.68 15.28 20.61
C ALA A 270 -26.58 16.65 19.94
N ALA A 271 -27.14 17.67 20.54
CA ALA A 271 -27.08 19.07 20.09
C ALA A 271 -27.48 19.27 18.60
N GLY A 272 -28.45 18.53 18.11
CA GLY A 272 -28.93 18.59 16.72
C GLY A 272 -28.09 17.78 15.72
N TRP A 273 -27.12 16.98 16.20
CA TRP A 273 -26.36 16.04 15.42
C TRP A 273 -26.80 14.62 15.73
N THR A 274 -26.91 13.79 14.71
CA THR A 274 -27.05 12.34 14.87
C THR A 274 -25.67 11.72 14.81
N LEU A 275 -25.24 11.11 15.90
CA LEU A 275 -23.95 10.42 16.03
C LEU A 275 -24.14 8.93 15.80
N ALA A 276 -23.34 8.33 14.92
CA ALA A 276 -23.41 6.92 14.56
C ALA A 276 -22.00 6.30 14.58
N PRO A 277 -21.66 5.51 15.60
CA PRO A 277 -20.43 4.71 15.59
C PRO A 277 -20.53 3.57 14.58
N SER A 278 -19.38 3.16 14.06
CA SER A 278 -19.25 2.00 13.17
C SER A 278 -17.97 1.23 13.45
N PHE A 279 -18.01 -0.05 13.14
CA PHE A 279 -16.86 -0.92 13.17
C PHE A 279 -16.81 -1.71 11.86
N LYS A 280 -15.62 -1.84 11.26
CA LYS A 280 -15.40 -2.64 10.06
C LYS A 280 -14.21 -3.54 10.26
N VAL A 281 -14.30 -4.77 9.80
CA VAL A 281 -13.18 -5.66 9.61
C VAL A 281 -13.13 -6.07 8.15
N ALA A 282 -11.92 -6.11 7.60
CA ALA A 282 -11.68 -6.50 6.21
C ALA A 282 -10.49 -7.45 6.11
N TYR A 283 -10.57 -8.37 5.16
CA TYR A 283 -9.49 -9.25 4.73
C TYR A 283 -9.40 -9.18 3.21
N VAL A 284 -8.21 -8.97 2.67
CA VAL A 284 -7.98 -8.74 1.23
C VAL A 284 -7.01 -9.77 0.67
N PRO A 285 -7.42 -11.04 0.49
CA PRO A 285 -6.55 -12.03 -0.16
C PRO A 285 -6.19 -11.55 -1.56
N THR A 286 -4.90 -11.69 -1.88
CA THR A 286 -4.31 -11.25 -3.15
C THR A 286 -3.68 -12.45 -3.86
N PHE A 287 -3.91 -12.55 -5.15
CA PHE A 287 -3.47 -13.63 -6.04
C PHE A 287 -2.78 -13.02 -7.27
N GLY A 288 -1.90 -13.78 -7.91
CA GLY A 288 -1.20 -13.36 -9.13
C GLY A 288 0.29 -13.23 -8.93
N ASP A 289 0.91 -12.27 -9.59
CA ASP A 289 2.35 -12.07 -9.53
C ASP A 289 2.77 -11.68 -8.12
N LYS A 290 3.65 -12.48 -7.53
CA LYS A 290 4.13 -12.31 -6.17
C LYS A 290 5.56 -11.80 -6.11
N GLU A 291 6.30 -12.00 -7.19
CA GLU A 291 7.73 -11.82 -7.21
C GLU A 291 8.13 -10.69 -8.13
N VAL A 292 9.03 -9.86 -7.64
CA VAL A 292 9.76 -8.88 -8.42
C VAL A 292 11.19 -9.34 -8.56
N LYS A 293 11.79 -9.17 -9.73
CA LYS A 293 13.19 -9.47 -9.95
C LYS A 293 14.04 -8.25 -9.68
N VAL A 294 14.71 -8.25 -8.55
CA VAL A 294 15.71 -7.25 -8.22
C VAL A 294 17.09 -7.86 -8.36
N LEU A 295 17.90 -7.28 -9.23
CA LEU A 295 19.26 -7.72 -9.49
C LEU A 295 19.38 -9.22 -9.82
N GLY A 296 18.33 -9.79 -10.46
CA GLY A 296 18.28 -11.20 -10.83
C GLY A 296 17.72 -12.13 -9.75
N TYR A 297 17.37 -11.61 -8.58
CA TYR A 297 16.69 -12.37 -7.51
C TYR A 297 15.21 -12.07 -7.51
N SER A 298 14.41 -13.11 -7.39
CA SER A 298 12.98 -12.99 -7.10
C SER A 298 12.79 -12.60 -5.65
N GLN A 299 12.01 -11.54 -5.43
CA GLN A 299 11.60 -11.08 -4.11
C GLN A 299 10.08 -11.03 -4.05
N ASP A 300 9.52 -11.56 -2.97
CA ASP A 300 8.08 -11.48 -2.76
C ASP A 300 7.67 -10.02 -2.55
N VAL A 301 6.64 -9.60 -3.28
CA VAL A 301 5.99 -8.31 -3.04
C VAL A 301 5.20 -8.39 -1.75
N LEU A 302 5.43 -7.42 -0.92
CA LEU A 302 4.90 -7.34 0.43
C LEU A 302 3.39 -7.36 0.53
N ASP A 303 2.95 -7.97 1.62
CA ASP A 303 1.59 -7.94 2.15
C ASP A 303 0.54 -8.35 1.13
N MET A 304 0.56 -9.63 0.76
CA MET A 304 -0.37 -10.18 -0.22
C MET A 304 -1.78 -10.35 0.33
N SER A 305 -1.97 -10.32 1.65
CA SER A 305 -3.27 -10.63 2.25
C SER A 305 -3.52 -9.80 3.52
N PRO A 306 -3.62 -8.44 3.40
CA PRO A 306 -3.80 -7.59 4.56
C PRO A 306 -5.13 -7.83 5.27
N VAL A 307 -5.08 -7.70 6.61
CA VAL A 307 -6.24 -7.61 7.48
C VAL A 307 -6.33 -6.19 8.01
N GLN A 308 -7.53 -5.62 8.03
CA GLN A 308 -7.76 -4.27 8.55
C GLN A 308 -8.96 -4.24 9.48
N ALA A 309 -8.87 -3.42 10.51
CA ALA A 309 -9.97 -3.08 11.40
C ALA A 309 -10.12 -1.56 11.47
N ASP A 310 -11.33 -1.06 11.26
CA ASP A 310 -11.66 0.37 11.29
C ASP A 310 -12.69 0.63 12.40
N PHE A 311 -12.46 1.66 13.19
CA PHE A 311 -13.37 2.18 14.17
C PHE A 311 -13.77 3.59 13.74
N GLY A 312 -15.03 3.80 13.43
CA GLY A 312 -15.55 5.04 12.89
C GLY A 312 -16.59 5.71 13.79
N LEU A 313 -16.64 7.03 13.75
CA LEU A 313 -17.71 7.83 14.27
C LEU A 313 -18.18 8.80 13.18
N ARG A 314 -19.45 8.75 12.86
CA ARG A 314 -20.11 9.65 11.92
C ARG A 314 -21.02 10.61 12.70
N ALA A 315 -21.01 11.89 12.31
CA ALA A 315 -21.91 12.92 12.79
C ALA A 315 -22.66 13.55 11.61
N VAL A 316 -23.98 13.58 11.67
CA VAL A 316 -24.85 14.09 10.59
C VAL A 316 -25.75 15.21 11.14
N ASN A 317 -25.80 16.32 10.41
CA ASN A 317 -26.76 17.40 10.64
C ASN A 317 -27.30 17.93 9.29
N GLY A 318 -28.54 17.58 8.96
CA GLY A 318 -29.11 17.88 7.65
C GLY A 318 -28.25 17.36 6.49
N ASN A 319 -27.80 18.26 5.63
CA ASN A 319 -27.01 17.94 4.45
C ASN A 319 -25.50 17.79 4.74
N LEU A 320 -25.07 18.10 5.96
CA LEU A 320 -23.65 18.07 6.35
C LEU A 320 -23.36 16.80 7.16
N MET A 321 -22.27 16.12 6.80
CA MET A 321 -21.77 14.95 7.51
C MET A 321 -20.27 15.08 7.75
N PHE A 322 -19.84 14.72 8.95
CA PHE A 322 -18.45 14.49 9.31
C PHE A 322 -18.22 13.02 9.66
N ASN A 323 -17.04 12.53 9.40
CA ASN A 323 -16.58 11.23 9.88
C ASN A 323 -15.17 11.33 10.44
N VAL A 324 -14.90 10.54 11.47
CA VAL A 324 -13.58 10.32 12.03
C VAL A 324 -13.40 8.80 12.16
N ASP A 325 -12.32 8.29 11.59
CA ASP A 325 -12.03 6.86 11.61
C ASP A 325 -10.60 6.62 12.14
N MET A 326 -10.42 5.58 12.93
CA MET A 326 -9.14 5.00 13.29
C MET A 326 -8.98 3.67 12.54
N MET A 327 -7.83 3.46 11.93
CA MET A 327 -7.52 2.30 11.12
C MET A 327 -6.35 1.53 11.72
N LEU A 328 -6.49 0.22 11.82
CA LEU A 328 -5.45 -0.70 12.25
C LEU A 328 -5.32 -1.79 11.20
N GLY A 329 -4.11 -2.10 10.77
CA GLY A 329 -3.85 -3.12 9.77
C GLY A 329 -2.68 -4.01 10.14
N GLY A 330 -2.66 -5.18 9.53
CA GLY A 330 -1.57 -6.13 9.62
C GLY A 330 -1.65 -7.14 8.49
N GLY A 331 -0.56 -7.84 8.24
CA GLY A 331 -0.50 -8.80 7.15
C GLY A 331 0.72 -9.72 7.24
N GLU A 332 1.07 -10.31 6.12
CA GLU A 332 2.24 -11.18 5.97
C GLU A 332 3.53 -10.37 6.17
N ALA A 333 4.66 -11.07 6.32
CA ALA A 333 5.99 -10.48 6.47
C ALA A 333 6.14 -9.48 7.65
N GLY A 334 5.31 -9.61 8.69
CA GLY A 334 5.35 -8.70 9.85
C GLY A 334 4.92 -7.27 9.50
N THR A 335 4.10 -7.10 8.46
CA THR A 335 3.54 -5.80 8.11
C THR A 335 2.52 -5.35 9.14
N SER A 336 2.55 -4.07 9.48
CA SER A 336 1.57 -3.44 10.35
C SER A 336 1.27 -2.02 9.89
N SER A 337 0.06 -1.55 10.15
CA SER A 337 -0.31 -0.17 9.90
C SER A 337 -1.21 0.37 11.01
N ILE A 338 -1.04 1.64 11.31
CA ILE A 338 -1.92 2.41 12.17
C ILE A 338 -2.16 3.76 11.53
N GLY A 339 -3.43 4.18 11.49
CA GLY A 339 -3.78 5.44 10.86
C GLY A 339 -5.07 6.03 11.38
N GLY A 340 -5.36 7.22 10.90
CA GLY A 340 -6.60 7.93 11.16
C GLY A 340 -7.08 8.68 9.92
N LYS A 341 -8.38 8.87 9.83
CA LYS A 341 -9.03 9.59 8.76
C LYS A 341 -10.10 10.54 9.30
N VAL A 342 -10.17 11.70 8.71
CA VAL A 342 -11.24 12.69 8.95
C VAL A 342 -11.85 13.05 7.60
N GLY A 343 -13.17 13.05 7.52
CA GLY A 343 -13.86 13.39 6.29
C GLY A 343 -15.05 14.32 6.51
N VAL A 344 -15.41 15.00 5.45
CA VAL A 344 -16.60 15.86 5.36
C VAL A 344 -17.35 15.56 4.08
N LYS A 345 -18.67 15.62 4.15
CA LYS A 345 -19.57 15.51 3.01
C LYS A 345 -20.66 16.57 3.11
N TYR A 346 -20.97 17.14 1.97
CA TYR A 346 -22.12 18.03 1.82
C TYR A 346 -22.99 17.58 0.64
N ALA A 347 -24.32 17.50 0.87
CA ALA A 347 -25.32 17.18 -0.13
C ALA A 347 -26.07 18.46 -0.54
N PHE A 348 -26.24 18.66 -1.87
CA PHE A 348 -26.94 19.80 -2.44
C PHE A 348 -28.38 19.47 -2.81
#